data_4ecfb2f1bfb18e6a33c9763bdebd725a
#
_entry.id   4ecfb2f1bfb18e6a33c9763bdebd725a
#
_cell.length_a   1.000
_cell.length_b   1.000
_cell.length_c   1.000
_cell.angle_alpha   90.00
_cell.angle_beta   90.00
_cell.angle_gamma   90.00
#
_symmetry.space_group_name_H-M   'P 1'
#
loop_
_entity.id
_entity.type
_entity.pdbx_description
1 polymer ?
#
loop_
_entity_poly.entity_id
_entity_poly.type
_entity_poly.pdbx_seq_one_letter_code
_entity_poly.pdbx_strand_id
1 'polypeptide(L)'
;MIEKLNKDYIDRKQPAAISHLTDTMGEQVYNYFQGDNEFVVTGKLAGWDRSQDIHNIQLPTLITYGEHESMPLATGKRMAETIPHARFVTTPNGGHHHMVDNAPVYFDHLMTFLNDVETGNFNE
;
A
#
# COMPACT_ATOMS: atom_id res chain seq x y z
N MET A 1 21.00 7.51 -4.59
CA MET A 1 19.63 8.07 -4.76
C MET A 1 18.58 7.07 -4.31
N ILE A 2 18.52 5.87 -4.87
CA ILE A 2 17.53 4.81 -4.52
C ILE A 2 17.59 4.43 -3.03
N GLU A 3 18.77 4.23 -2.46
CA GLU A 3 18.95 3.91 -1.04
C GLU A 3 18.32 4.98 -0.11
N LYS A 4 18.45 6.25 -0.45
CA LYS A 4 17.81 7.33 0.29
C LYS A 4 16.29 7.29 0.15
N LEU A 5 15.77 7.03 -1.04
CA LEU A 5 14.34 6.88 -1.28
C LEU A 5 13.75 5.70 -0.50
N ASN A 6 14.44 4.56 -0.48
CA ASN A 6 14.01 3.42 0.33
C ASN A 6 13.91 3.78 1.80
N LYS A 7 14.93 4.44 2.36
CA LYS A 7 14.95 4.85 3.76
C LYS A 7 13.89 5.89 4.11
N ASP A 8 13.61 6.81 3.20
CA ASP A 8 12.68 7.91 3.47
C ASP A 8 11.21 7.49 3.26
N TYR A 9 10.94 6.56 2.33
CA TYR A 9 9.58 6.26 1.86
C TYR A 9 9.17 4.78 1.97
N ILE A 10 10.11 3.84 2.00
CA ILE A 10 9.80 2.41 2.05
C ILE A 10 10.00 1.87 3.47
N ASP A 11 11.23 1.89 3.97
CA ASP A 11 11.63 1.28 5.24
C ASP A 11 12.09 2.35 6.22
N ARG A 12 11.17 3.00 6.89
CA ARG A 12 11.50 4.17 7.74
C ARG A 12 12.12 3.81 9.08
N LYS A 13 11.63 2.75 9.75
CA LYS A 13 12.04 2.45 11.13
C LYS A 13 12.84 1.17 11.29
N GLN A 14 12.52 0.14 10.57
CA GLN A 14 13.09 -1.20 10.81
C GLN A 14 13.45 -1.93 9.51
N PRO A 15 14.39 -1.42 8.70
CA PRO A 15 14.77 -2.09 7.46
C PRO A 15 15.15 -3.56 7.65
N ALA A 16 15.85 -3.88 8.74
CA ALA A 16 16.26 -5.25 9.06
C ALA A 16 15.08 -6.19 9.35
N ALA A 17 13.95 -5.68 9.82
CA ALA A 17 12.78 -6.51 10.15
C ALA A 17 12.11 -7.12 8.91
N ILE A 18 12.32 -6.54 7.75
CA ILE A 18 11.74 -6.98 6.47
C ILE A 18 12.79 -7.44 5.46
N SER A 19 14.07 -7.38 5.80
CA SER A 19 15.15 -7.79 4.88
C SER A 19 14.98 -9.22 4.36
N HIS A 20 14.46 -10.13 5.19
CA HIS A 20 14.18 -11.51 4.79
C HIS A 20 13.12 -11.61 3.67
N LEU A 21 12.23 -10.64 3.52
CA LEU A 21 11.23 -10.61 2.44
C LEU A 21 11.90 -10.26 1.11
N THR A 22 12.86 -9.34 1.11
CA THR A 22 13.61 -8.98 -0.09
C THR A 22 14.60 -10.06 -0.50
N ASP A 23 15.23 -10.75 0.46
CA ASP A 23 16.18 -11.84 0.21
C ASP A 23 15.53 -13.07 -0.46
N THR A 24 14.21 -13.20 -0.33
CA THR A 24 13.44 -14.31 -0.92
C THR A 24 12.61 -13.90 -2.14
N MET A 25 12.74 -12.67 -2.60
CA MET A 25 11.99 -12.17 -3.76
C MET A 25 12.39 -12.90 -5.03
N GLY A 26 11.41 -13.28 -5.84
CA GLY A 26 11.62 -13.86 -7.16
C GLY A 26 12.09 -12.81 -8.17
N GLU A 27 13.36 -12.43 -8.10
CA GLU A 27 13.97 -11.33 -8.84
C GLU A 27 13.67 -11.36 -10.36
N GLN A 28 13.71 -12.54 -10.97
CA GLN A 28 13.41 -12.68 -12.40
C GLN A 28 11.96 -12.30 -12.73
N VAL A 29 11.02 -12.72 -11.89
CA VAL A 29 9.59 -12.39 -12.05
C VAL A 29 9.37 -10.90 -11.79
N TYR A 30 9.96 -10.37 -10.74
CA TYR A 30 9.88 -8.95 -10.42
C TYR A 30 10.39 -8.09 -11.58
N ASN A 31 11.60 -8.35 -12.06
CA ASN A 31 12.22 -7.60 -13.15
C ASN A 31 11.43 -7.71 -14.46
N TYR A 32 10.81 -8.86 -14.75
CA TYR A 32 9.97 -9.03 -15.93
C TYR A 32 8.72 -8.16 -15.89
N PHE A 33 8.05 -8.07 -14.74
CA PHE A 33 6.80 -7.31 -14.61
C PHE A 33 7.03 -5.85 -14.26
N GLN A 34 7.81 -5.57 -13.24
CA GLN A 34 8.05 -4.21 -12.71
C GLN A 34 9.20 -3.50 -13.41
N GLY A 35 10.31 -4.17 -13.61
CA GLY A 35 11.58 -3.59 -14.02
C GLY A 35 12.62 -3.69 -12.92
N ASP A 36 13.68 -2.90 -13.00
CA ASP A 36 14.86 -2.96 -12.15
C ASP A 36 14.76 -2.19 -10.82
N ASN A 37 13.65 -1.46 -10.61
CA ASN A 37 13.42 -0.72 -9.36
C ASN A 37 11.94 -0.44 -9.11
N GLU A 38 11.61 -0.05 -7.87
CA GLU A 38 10.23 0.18 -7.41
C GLU A 38 9.63 1.51 -7.88
N PHE A 39 10.47 2.50 -8.21
CA PHE A 39 10.00 3.86 -8.45
C PHE A 39 9.63 4.12 -9.91
N VAL A 40 10.10 3.30 -10.83
CA VAL A 40 9.83 3.44 -12.27
C VAL A 40 9.47 2.09 -12.85
N VAL A 41 8.24 1.98 -13.37
CA VAL A 41 7.77 0.76 -14.02
C VAL A 41 8.29 0.71 -15.44
N THR A 42 9.28 -0.15 -15.69
CA THR A 42 9.91 -0.34 -17.00
C THR A 42 9.64 -1.73 -17.60
N GLY A 43 9.10 -2.63 -16.81
CA GLY A 43 8.77 -3.99 -17.21
C GLY A 43 7.42 -4.11 -17.92
N LYS A 44 6.85 -5.32 -17.90
CA LYS A 44 5.60 -5.66 -18.59
C LYS A 44 4.39 -4.86 -18.12
N LEU A 45 4.43 -4.33 -16.87
CA LEU A 45 3.38 -3.49 -16.31
C LEU A 45 3.47 -2.03 -16.76
N ALA A 46 4.49 -1.63 -17.53
CA ALA A 46 4.56 -0.28 -18.07
C ALA A 46 3.29 0.05 -18.87
N GLY A 47 2.62 1.14 -18.50
CA GLY A 47 1.35 1.56 -19.11
C GLY A 47 0.11 0.78 -18.67
N TRP A 48 0.22 -0.20 -17.74
CA TRP A 48 -0.94 -0.86 -17.16
C TRP A 48 -1.70 0.12 -16.25
N ASP A 49 -2.98 0.32 -16.55
CA ASP A 49 -3.88 1.19 -15.79
C ASP A 49 -5.28 0.58 -15.74
N ARG A 50 -5.80 0.39 -14.52
CA ARG A 50 -7.16 -0.11 -14.25
C ARG A 50 -8.00 0.90 -13.47
N SER A 51 -7.56 2.14 -13.41
CA SER A 51 -8.26 3.20 -12.65
C SER A 51 -9.71 3.40 -13.09
N GLN A 52 -10.01 3.11 -14.36
CA GLN A 52 -11.36 3.20 -14.92
C GLN A 52 -12.31 2.09 -14.44
N ASP A 53 -11.77 0.99 -13.92
CA ASP A 53 -12.54 -0.21 -13.56
C ASP A 53 -12.82 -0.34 -12.06
N ILE A 54 -12.11 0.39 -11.21
CA ILE A 54 -12.19 0.23 -9.75
C ILE A 54 -13.57 0.60 -9.17
N HIS A 55 -14.38 1.40 -9.88
CA HIS A 55 -15.77 1.67 -9.50
C HIS A 55 -16.67 0.43 -9.50
N ASN A 56 -16.24 -0.65 -10.17
CA ASN A 56 -16.95 -1.94 -10.19
C ASN A 56 -16.70 -2.80 -8.95
N ILE A 57 -15.79 -2.40 -8.06
CA ILE A 57 -15.53 -3.10 -6.80
C ILE A 57 -16.70 -2.84 -5.85
N GLN A 58 -17.51 -3.88 -5.59
CA GLN A 58 -18.71 -3.78 -4.74
C GLN A 58 -18.48 -4.30 -3.31
N LEU A 59 -17.29 -4.81 -3.03
CA LEU A 59 -16.93 -5.33 -1.71
C LEU A 59 -16.43 -4.21 -0.79
N PRO A 60 -16.65 -4.32 0.54
CA PRO A 60 -15.99 -3.46 1.50
C PRO A 60 -14.47 -3.48 1.27
N THR A 61 -13.89 -2.32 1.13
CA THR A 61 -12.48 -2.15 0.74
C THR A 61 -11.77 -1.22 1.71
N LEU A 62 -10.65 -1.67 2.27
CA LEU A 62 -9.76 -0.82 3.06
C LEU A 62 -8.53 -0.45 2.21
N ILE A 63 -8.27 0.84 2.09
CA ILE A 63 -7.09 1.40 1.45
C ILE A 63 -6.21 1.98 2.55
N THR A 64 -5.02 1.44 2.73
CA THR A 64 -4.07 1.87 3.76
C THR A 64 -2.82 2.46 3.13
N TYR A 65 -2.36 3.57 3.66
CA TYR A 65 -1.13 4.26 3.24
C TYR A 65 -0.30 4.65 4.45
N GLY A 66 1.02 4.61 4.31
CA GLY A 66 1.90 5.31 5.25
C GLY A 66 1.83 6.83 5.01
N GLU A 67 2.01 7.63 6.06
CA GLU A 67 2.08 9.10 5.94
C GLU A 67 3.17 9.56 4.95
N HIS A 68 4.27 8.80 4.89
CA HIS A 68 5.41 9.03 4.01
C HIS A 68 5.50 7.98 2.89
N GLU A 69 4.37 7.56 2.38
CA GLU A 69 4.26 6.57 1.31
C GLU A 69 5.03 6.98 0.05
N SER A 70 5.61 6.01 -0.65
CA SER A 70 6.27 6.22 -1.95
C SER A 70 5.29 6.59 -3.06
N MET A 71 4.04 6.14 -2.95
CA MET A 71 2.96 6.52 -3.84
C MET A 71 2.22 7.76 -3.32
N PRO A 72 1.78 8.68 -4.20
CA PRO A 72 1.08 9.88 -3.76
C PRO A 72 -0.21 9.57 -2.98
N LEU A 73 -0.38 10.14 -1.79
CA LEU A 73 -1.58 9.99 -0.96
C LEU A 73 -2.88 10.35 -1.72
N ALA A 74 -2.79 11.32 -2.63
CA ALA A 74 -3.91 11.72 -3.49
C ALA A 74 -4.44 10.56 -4.35
N THR A 75 -3.59 9.60 -4.72
CA THR A 75 -3.99 8.40 -5.45
C THR A 75 -4.87 7.51 -4.60
N GLY A 76 -4.45 7.21 -3.36
CA GLY A 76 -5.25 6.42 -2.42
C GLY A 76 -6.59 7.06 -2.09
N LYS A 77 -6.62 8.39 -1.91
CA LYS A 77 -7.85 9.14 -1.68
C LYS A 77 -8.82 9.03 -2.87
N ARG A 78 -8.34 9.23 -4.10
CA ARG A 78 -9.17 9.06 -5.31
C ARG A 78 -9.70 7.64 -5.45
N MET A 79 -8.90 6.63 -5.12
CA MET A 79 -9.38 5.24 -5.12
C MET A 79 -10.55 5.07 -4.15
N ALA A 80 -10.43 5.61 -2.93
CA ALA A 80 -11.50 5.54 -1.94
C ALA A 80 -12.77 6.31 -2.35
N GLU A 81 -12.62 7.42 -3.06
CA GLU A 81 -13.74 8.19 -3.62
C GLU A 81 -14.42 7.48 -4.80
N THR A 82 -13.67 6.63 -5.52
CA THR A 82 -14.15 5.93 -6.71
C THR A 82 -14.78 4.58 -6.39
N ILE A 83 -14.25 3.85 -5.42
CA ILE A 83 -14.78 2.55 -4.97
C ILE A 83 -15.98 2.81 -4.05
N PRO A 84 -17.19 2.28 -4.38
CA PRO A 84 -18.43 2.62 -3.65
C PRO A 84 -18.40 2.33 -2.14
N HIS A 85 -17.68 1.29 -1.73
CA HIS A 85 -17.59 0.84 -0.34
C HIS A 85 -16.14 0.81 0.12
N ALA A 86 -15.46 1.97 0.05
CA ALA A 86 -14.07 2.09 0.46
C ALA A 86 -13.88 3.01 1.66
N ARG A 87 -12.89 2.64 2.49
CA ARG A 87 -12.36 3.46 3.58
C ARG A 87 -10.89 3.71 3.32
N PHE A 88 -10.46 4.97 3.48
CA PHE A 88 -9.05 5.35 3.37
C PHE A 88 -8.50 5.72 4.74
N VAL A 89 -7.37 5.13 5.11
CA VAL A 89 -6.66 5.41 6.37
C VAL A 89 -5.17 5.64 6.13
N THR A 90 -4.57 6.45 6.97
CA THR A 90 -3.11 6.69 6.96
C THR A 90 -2.48 6.27 8.27
N THR A 91 -1.31 5.67 8.19
CA THR A 91 -0.49 5.29 9.35
C THR A 91 0.58 6.36 9.58
N PRO A 92 0.51 7.10 10.71
CA PRO A 92 1.50 8.14 11.03
C PRO A 92 2.92 7.60 11.09
N ASN A 93 3.87 8.38 10.61
CA ASN A 93 5.30 8.04 10.55
C ASN A 93 5.66 6.78 9.75
N GLY A 94 4.72 6.18 9.02
CA GLY A 94 4.95 5.02 8.18
C GLY A 94 5.36 5.39 6.75
N GLY A 95 6.22 4.58 6.15
CA GLY A 95 6.49 4.53 4.71
C GLY A 95 5.63 3.47 4.03
N HIS A 96 6.13 2.88 2.94
CA HIS A 96 5.43 1.79 2.23
C HIS A 96 5.20 0.56 3.12
N HIS A 97 6.15 0.23 3.98
CA HIS A 97 6.02 -0.87 4.95
C HIS A 97 5.49 -0.37 6.32
N HIS A 98 4.46 0.45 6.30
CA HIS A 98 3.87 1.05 7.51
C HIS A 98 3.33 0.02 8.52
N MET A 99 3.05 -1.22 8.09
CA MET A 99 2.71 -2.33 8.98
C MET A 99 3.89 -2.72 9.91
N VAL A 100 5.12 -2.36 9.53
CA VAL A 100 6.33 -2.53 10.34
C VAL A 100 6.69 -1.23 11.06
N ASP A 101 6.63 -0.10 10.34
CA ASP A 101 7.02 1.21 10.86
C ASP A 101 6.16 1.65 12.06
N ASN A 102 4.86 1.37 12.01
CA ASN A 102 3.91 1.70 13.07
C ASN A 102 2.81 0.62 13.18
N ALA A 103 3.24 -0.59 13.53
CA ALA A 103 2.38 -1.76 13.64
C ALA A 103 1.12 -1.55 14.51
N PRO A 104 1.19 -0.90 15.71
CA PRO A 104 0.01 -0.71 16.53
C PRO A 104 -1.12 0.03 15.79
N VAL A 105 -0.81 1.13 15.11
CA VAL A 105 -1.82 1.93 14.39
C VAL A 105 -2.31 1.20 13.13
N TYR A 106 -1.39 0.57 12.39
CA TYR A 106 -1.77 -0.21 11.21
C TYR A 106 -2.76 -1.32 11.56
N PHE A 107 -2.45 -2.13 12.58
CA PHE A 107 -3.31 -3.25 12.98
C PHE A 107 -4.60 -2.79 13.66
N ASP A 108 -4.60 -1.65 14.36
CA ASP A 108 -5.84 -1.05 14.88
C ASP A 108 -6.80 -0.69 13.74
N HIS A 109 -6.33 -0.02 12.70
CA HIS A 109 -7.13 0.29 11.51
C HIS A 109 -7.65 -0.98 10.82
N LEU A 110 -6.79 -1.99 10.64
CA LEU A 110 -7.17 -3.24 10.00
C LEU A 110 -8.24 -3.99 10.80
N MET A 111 -8.03 -4.15 12.11
CA MET A 111 -8.97 -4.87 12.98
C MET A 111 -10.30 -4.14 13.12
N THR A 112 -10.28 -2.81 13.21
CA THR A 112 -11.49 -1.99 13.21
C THR A 112 -12.28 -2.19 11.92
N PHE A 113 -11.62 -2.13 10.76
CA PHE A 113 -12.27 -2.38 9.48
C PHE A 113 -12.91 -3.77 9.41
N LEU A 114 -12.17 -4.82 9.78
CA LEU A 114 -12.69 -6.20 9.75
C LEU A 114 -13.89 -6.35 10.68
N ASN A 115 -13.83 -5.81 11.90
CA ASN A 115 -14.94 -5.85 12.84
C ASN A 115 -16.18 -5.10 12.30
N ASP A 116 -16.00 -3.92 11.70
CA ASP A 116 -17.10 -3.15 11.13
C ASP A 116 -17.79 -3.93 9.99
N VAL A 117 -17.00 -4.61 9.15
CA VAL A 117 -17.54 -5.46 8.07
C VAL A 117 -18.32 -6.63 8.65
N GLU A 118 -17.77 -7.36 9.63
CA GLU A 118 -18.40 -8.52 10.25
C GLU A 118 -19.70 -8.17 10.99
N THR A 119 -19.74 -7.01 11.63
CA THR A 119 -20.91 -6.55 12.40
C THR A 119 -21.93 -5.76 11.57
N GLY A 120 -21.63 -5.49 10.30
CA GLY A 120 -22.51 -4.73 9.41
C GLY A 120 -22.44 -3.21 9.60
N ASN A 121 -21.48 -2.69 10.39
CA ASN A 121 -21.32 -1.28 10.73
C ASN A 121 -20.39 -0.54 9.77
N PHE A 122 -19.97 -1.15 8.69
CA PHE A 122 -19.01 -0.56 7.75
C PHE A 122 -19.50 0.74 7.11
N ASN A 123 -20.79 0.91 6.91
CA ASN A 123 -21.41 2.07 6.25
C ASN A 123 -21.98 3.11 7.23
N GLU A 124 -21.70 2.99 8.52
CA GLU A 124 -22.08 3.95 9.55
C GLU A 124 -20.91 4.93 9.87
#